data_1b243757cd7a18f4a5ccc91da639383c
#
_entry.id   1b243757cd7a18f4a5ccc91da639383c
#
_cell.length_a   1.000
_cell.length_b   1.000
_cell.length_c   1.000
_cell.angle_alpha   90.00
_cell.angle_beta   90.00
_cell.angle_gamma   90.00
#
_symmetry.space_group_name_H-M   'P 1'
#
loop_
_entity.id
_entity.type
_entity.pdbx_description
1 polymer ?
#
loop_
_entity_poly.entity_id
_entity_poly.type
_entity_poly.pdbx_seq_one_letter_code
_entity_poly.pdbx_strand_id
1 'polypeptide(L)'
;MIKVYIDASTKGNPGPSGGGILIIHENKQEQLTVPLSDGSNHQAEFEVFLKTLEILKEKGWVNETILCYSDSKVLVFTIDKNHTNNESFSSLLYEIQQLLAQFHLLILQWIPESKNKGADNLARQALQKQLNP
;
A
#
# COMPACT_ATOMS: atom_id res chain seq x y z
N MET A 1 -19.09 1.39 2.22
CA MET A 1 -17.88 0.59 1.97
C MET A 1 -16.85 1.42 1.22
N ILE A 2 -15.62 1.32 1.65
CA ILE A 2 -14.51 2.04 1.02
C ILE A 2 -13.64 1.02 0.28
N LYS A 3 -13.30 1.33 -0.98
CA LYS A 3 -12.38 0.50 -1.77
C LYS A 3 -11.08 1.27 -1.96
N VAL A 4 -9.96 0.58 -1.77
CA VAL A 4 -8.64 1.18 -1.90
C VAL A 4 -7.78 0.27 -2.77
N TYR A 5 -7.13 0.86 -3.77
CA TYR A 5 -6.19 0.15 -4.64
C TYR A 5 -4.80 0.72 -4.40
N ILE A 6 -3.83 -0.14 -4.16
CA ILE A 6 -2.47 0.29 -3.84
C ILE A 6 -1.45 -0.38 -4.75
N ASP A 7 -0.36 0.33 -5.02
CA ASP A 7 0.77 -0.21 -5.76
C ASP A 7 2.04 0.57 -5.41
N ALA A 8 3.18 0.00 -5.73
CA ALA A 8 4.48 0.64 -5.54
C ALA A 8 5.33 0.45 -6.78
N SER A 9 6.20 1.41 -7.05
CA SER A 9 7.12 1.37 -8.19
C SER A 9 8.51 1.70 -7.70
N THR A 10 9.50 0.91 -8.10
CA THR A 10 10.90 1.06 -7.68
C THR A 10 11.80 1.09 -8.91
N LYS A 11 12.74 2.03 -8.95
CA LYS A 11 13.76 2.06 -9.99
C LYS A 11 14.98 1.29 -9.50
N GLY A 12 15.28 0.17 -10.18
CA GLY A 12 16.29 -0.76 -9.68
C GLY A 12 15.70 -1.63 -8.57
N ASN A 13 16.56 -2.38 -7.90
CA ASN A 13 16.12 -3.26 -6.81
C ASN A 13 17.34 -3.64 -5.96
N PRO A 14 17.71 -2.81 -4.96
CA PRO A 14 16.96 -1.69 -4.40
C PRO A 14 17.13 -0.36 -5.17
N GLY A 15 16.27 0.60 -4.85
CA GLY A 15 16.36 1.94 -5.41
C GLY A 15 15.27 2.88 -4.95
N PRO A 16 15.19 4.08 -5.56
CA PRO A 16 14.12 5.04 -5.28
C PRO A 16 12.77 4.42 -5.56
N SER A 17 11.77 4.79 -4.75
CA SER A 17 10.45 4.17 -4.83
C SER A 17 9.34 5.21 -4.63
N GLY A 18 8.19 4.90 -5.22
CA GLY A 18 6.98 5.71 -5.05
C GLY A 18 5.76 4.82 -4.92
N GLY A 19 4.76 5.31 -4.19
CA GLY A 19 3.52 4.60 -3.97
C GLY A 19 2.33 5.28 -4.61
N GLY A 20 1.38 4.48 -5.08
CA GLY A 20 0.12 4.95 -5.62
C GLY A 20 -1.04 4.41 -4.81
N ILE A 21 -1.98 5.27 -4.50
CA ILE A 21 -3.16 4.93 -3.71
C ILE A 21 -4.39 5.53 -4.38
N LEU A 22 -5.35 4.69 -4.74
CA LEU A 22 -6.62 5.10 -5.32
C LEU A 22 -7.72 4.74 -4.34
N ILE A 23 -8.43 5.75 -3.83
CA ILE A 23 -9.50 5.55 -2.85
C ILE A 23 -10.84 5.85 -3.51
N ILE A 24 -11.79 4.92 -3.38
CA ILE A 24 -13.15 5.09 -3.88
C ILE A 24 -14.10 5.07 -2.68
N HIS A 25 -14.78 6.20 -2.48
CA HIS A 25 -15.71 6.38 -1.36
C HIS A 25 -16.89 7.22 -1.82
N GLU A 26 -18.09 6.70 -1.67
CA GLU A 26 -19.33 7.39 -2.04
C GLU A 26 -19.32 7.91 -3.49
N ASN A 27 -18.88 7.09 -4.41
CA ASN A 27 -18.78 7.41 -5.85
C ASN A 27 -17.76 8.50 -6.18
N LYS A 28 -16.90 8.86 -5.23
CA LYS A 28 -15.79 9.79 -5.45
C LYS A 28 -14.48 9.04 -5.48
N GLN A 29 -13.57 9.51 -6.32
CA GLN A 29 -12.21 8.99 -6.37
C GLN A 29 -11.24 9.99 -5.80
N GLU A 30 -10.32 9.49 -4.98
CA GLU A 30 -9.18 10.26 -4.53
C GLU A 30 -7.92 9.54 -5.01
N GLN A 31 -7.08 10.26 -5.76
CA GLN A 31 -5.85 9.72 -6.34
C GLN A 31 -4.66 10.32 -5.61
N LEU A 32 -3.84 9.45 -5.01
CA LEU A 32 -2.71 9.89 -4.20
C LEU A 32 -1.42 9.30 -4.71
N THR A 33 -0.38 10.15 -4.75
CA THR A 33 1.00 9.71 -4.96
C THR A 33 1.74 9.96 -3.66
N VAL A 34 2.46 8.96 -3.16
CA VAL A 34 3.20 9.10 -1.91
C VAL A 34 4.67 8.76 -2.12
N PRO A 35 5.60 9.55 -1.54
CA PRO A 35 7.01 9.18 -1.58
C PRO A 35 7.26 8.00 -0.66
N LEU A 36 8.11 7.09 -1.10
CA LEU A 36 8.53 5.94 -0.31
C LEU A 36 10.04 5.98 -0.12
N SER A 37 10.51 5.23 0.87
CA SER A 37 11.94 5.09 1.14
C SER A 37 12.62 4.31 0.01
N ASP A 38 13.90 4.56 -0.20
CA ASP A 38 14.70 3.72 -1.08
C ASP A 38 14.74 2.29 -0.50
N GLY A 39 14.55 1.30 -1.35
CA GLY A 39 14.53 -0.08 -0.89
C GLY A 39 14.23 -1.05 -2.01
N SER A 40 13.94 -2.29 -1.63
CA SER A 40 13.56 -3.32 -2.60
C SER A 40 12.11 -3.11 -3.07
N ASN A 41 11.76 -3.78 -4.17
CA ASN A 41 10.38 -3.79 -4.66
C ASN A 41 9.40 -4.20 -3.56
N HIS A 42 9.73 -5.27 -2.83
CA HIS A 42 8.84 -5.79 -1.80
C HIS A 42 8.74 -4.86 -0.59
N GLN A 43 9.84 -4.22 -0.18
CA GLN A 43 9.79 -3.23 0.88
C GLN A 43 8.87 -2.08 0.52
N ALA A 44 8.92 -1.62 -0.73
CA ALA A 44 8.06 -0.55 -1.21
C ALA A 44 6.58 -0.95 -1.14
N GLU A 45 6.25 -2.20 -1.48
CA GLU A 45 4.88 -2.71 -1.39
C GLU A 45 4.36 -2.73 0.04
N PHE A 46 5.20 -3.11 1.01
CA PHE A 46 4.85 -3.07 2.42
C PHE A 46 4.70 -1.62 2.91
N GLU A 47 5.60 -0.76 2.49
CA GLU A 47 5.57 0.65 2.92
C GLU A 47 4.34 1.37 2.39
N VAL A 48 3.93 1.14 1.13
CA VAL A 48 2.73 1.79 0.61
C VAL A 48 1.47 1.33 1.36
N PHE A 49 1.44 0.07 1.79
CA PHE A 49 0.32 -0.41 2.61
C PHE A 49 0.31 0.28 3.98
N LEU A 50 1.47 0.41 4.61
CA LEU A 50 1.60 1.14 5.88
C LEU A 50 1.11 2.58 5.73
N LYS A 51 1.55 3.28 4.69
CA LYS A 51 1.13 4.65 4.41
C LYS A 51 -0.38 4.74 4.18
N THR A 52 -0.94 3.75 3.50
CA THR A 52 -2.39 3.67 3.27
C THR A 52 -3.14 3.60 4.59
N LEU A 53 -2.71 2.73 5.50
CA LEU A 53 -3.35 2.60 6.81
C LEU A 53 -3.27 3.92 7.60
N GLU A 54 -2.13 4.59 7.56
CA GLU A 54 -1.96 5.89 8.21
C GLU A 54 -2.93 6.93 7.65
N ILE A 55 -3.08 6.99 6.33
CA ILE A 55 -3.99 7.93 5.66
C ILE A 55 -5.44 7.64 6.02
N LEU A 56 -5.84 6.37 6.00
CA LEU A 56 -7.22 5.97 6.33
C LEU A 56 -7.55 6.30 7.78
N LYS A 57 -6.59 6.12 8.68
CA LYS A 57 -6.75 6.51 10.09
C LYS A 57 -6.91 8.02 10.24
N GLU A 58 -6.08 8.81 9.55
CA GLU A 58 -6.17 10.26 9.55
C GLU A 58 -7.53 10.76 9.06
N LYS A 59 -8.11 10.08 8.09
CA LYS A 59 -9.45 10.42 7.59
C LYS A 59 -10.56 10.05 8.56
N GLY A 60 -10.23 9.35 9.65
CA GLY A 60 -11.21 8.92 10.65
C GLY A 60 -12.04 7.73 10.21
N TRP A 61 -11.54 6.92 9.29
CA TRP A 61 -12.30 5.80 8.71
C TRP A 61 -12.03 4.44 9.35
N VAL A 62 -11.48 4.42 10.57
CA VAL A 62 -11.16 3.15 11.26
C VAL A 62 -12.40 2.30 11.56
N ASN A 63 -13.59 2.90 11.63
CA ASN A 63 -14.83 2.17 11.89
C ASN A 63 -15.56 1.75 10.62
N GLU A 64 -15.03 2.10 9.45
CA GLU A 64 -15.65 1.76 8.18
C GLU A 64 -15.25 0.36 7.72
N THR A 65 -16.05 -0.23 6.84
CA THR A 65 -15.67 -1.45 6.13
C THR A 65 -14.80 -1.07 4.93
N ILE A 66 -13.58 -1.58 4.89
CA ILE A 66 -12.60 -1.22 3.88
C ILE A 66 -12.10 -2.46 3.15
N LEU A 67 -12.16 -2.43 1.82
CA LEU A 67 -11.54 -3.44 0.97
C LEU A 67 -10.31 -2.82 0.32
N CYS A 68 -9.14 -3.36 0.62
CA CYS A 68 -7.87 -2.90 0.06
C CYS A 68 -7.34 -3.95 -0.91
N TYR A 69 -6.95 -3.53 -2.11
CA TYR A 69 -6.49 -4.42 -3.17
C TYR A 69 -5.03 -4.14 -3.50
N SER A 70 -4.25 -5.21 -3.62
CA SER A 70 -2.85 -5.16 -4.02
C SER A 70 -2.56 -6.28 -5.01
N ASP A 71 -1.66 -6.04 -5.95
CA ASP A 71 -1.18 -7.09 -6.85
C ASP A 71 0.10 -7.77 -6.34
N SER A 72 0.53 -7.46 -5.12
CA SER A 72 1.68 -8.09 -4.48
C SER A 72 1.26 -9.32 -3.69
N LYS A 73 1.58 -10.50 -4.21
CA LYS A 73 1.32 -11.76 -3.49
C LYS A 73 2.13 -11.82 -2.20
N VAL A 74 3.36 -11.33 -2.23
CA VAL A 74 4.24 -11.34 -1.05
C VAL A 74 3.60 -10.54 0.08
N LEU A 75 3.10 -9.34 -0.21
CA LEU A 75 2.42 -8.51 0.79
C LEU A 75 1.19 -9.23 1.36
N VAL A 76 0.28 -9.65 0.49
CA VAL A 76 -1.00 -10.22 0.91
C VAL A 76 -0.77 -11.49 1.75
N PHE A 77 0.09 -12.39 1.29
CA PHE A 77 0.37 -13.63 2.02
C PHE A 77 1.08 -13.37 3.35
N THR A 78 1.99 -12.41 3.40
CA THR A 78 2.69 -12.07 4.64
C THR A 78 1.72 -11.49 5.69
N ILE A 79 0.82 -10.61 5.25
CA ILE A 79 -0.20 -10.05 6.15
C ILE A 79 -1.14 -11.16 6.66
N ASP A 80 -1.59 -12.05 5.77
CA ASP A 80 -2.47 -13.15 6.15
C ASP A 80 -1.82 -14.09 7.18
N LYS A 81 -0.55 -14.41 6.99
CA LYS A 81 0.19 -15.28 7.91
C LYS A 81 0.60 -14.55 9.18
N ASN A 82 0.67 -13.23 9.15
CA ASN A 82 1.21 -12.40 10.21
C ASN A 82 2.63 -12.85 10.64
N HIS A 83 3.43 -13.23 9.65
CA HIS A 83 4.77 -13.76 9.90
C HIS A 83 5.68 -13.56 8.69
N THR A 84 6.93 -13.22 8.95
CA THR A 84 7.98 -13.17 7.93
C THR A 84 9.30 -13.64 8.52
N ASN A 85 10.08 -14.38 7.71
CA ASN A 85 11.45 -14.76 8.04
C ASN A 85 12.45 -13.71 7.55
N ASN A 86 11.99 -12.69 6.84
CA ASN A 86 12.83 -11.64 6.27
C ASN A 86 12.92 -10.47 7.25
N GLU A 87 14.11 -10.24 7.78
CA GLU A 87 14.33 -9.16 8.75
C GLU A 87 14.02 -7.78 8.20
N SER A 88 14.20 -7.58 6.88
CA SER A 88 13.92 -6.27 6.28
C SER A 88 12.42 -5.97 6.24
N PHE A 89 11.56 -6.99 6.41
CA PHE A 89 10.10 -6.79 6.47
C PHE A 89 9.55 -6.79 7.89
N SER A 90 10.31 -7.30 8.86
CA SER A 90 9.77 -7.54 10.20
C SER A 90 9.33 -6.26 10.92
N SER A 91 10.08 -5.17 10.80
CA SER A 91 9.70 -3.91 11.44
C SER A 91 8.49 -3.28 10.75
N LEU A 92 8.41 -3.35 9.42
CA LEU A 92 7.25 -2.88 8.67
C LEU A 92 6.02 -3.71 9.02
N LEU A 93 6.15 -5.03 9.09
CA LEU A 93 5.05 -5.90 9.46
C LEU A 93 4.53 -5.58 10.86
N TYR A 94 5.44 -5.34 11.81
CA TYR A 94 5.05 -4.96 13.17
C TYR A 94 4.21 -3.67 13.17
N GLU A 95 4.69 -2.63 12.50
CA GLU A 95 3.97 -1.36 12.42
C GLU A 95 2.61 -1.52 11.74
N ILE A 96 2.56 -2.30 10.66
CA ILE A 96 1.32 -2.59 9.94
C ILE A 96 0.32 -3.27 10.89
N GLN A 97 0.76 -4.27 11.65
CA GLN A 97 -0.13 -5.00 12.55
C GLN A 97 -0.66 -4.10 13.67
N GLN A 98 0.16 -3.18 14.18
CA GLN A 98 -0.30 -2.22 15.18
C GLN A 98 -1.42 -1.33 14.64
N LEU A 99 -1.30 -0.88 13.40
CA LEU A 99 -2.33 -0.06 12.77
C LEU A 99 -3.57 -0.88 12.41
N LEU A 100 -3.39 -2.08 11.85
CA LEU A 100 -4.52 -2.94 11.49
C LEU A 100 -5.42 -3.25 12.68
N ALA A 101 -4.84 -3.40 13.87
CA ALA A 101 -5.60 -3.68 15.09
C ALA A 101 -6.57 -2.55 15.43
N GLN A 102 -6.40 -1.36 14.91
CA GLN A 102 -7.28 -0.22 15.16
C GLN A 102 -8.48 -0.17 14.21
N PHE A 103 -8.46 -0.97 13.14
CA PHE A 103 -9.53 -0.97 12.14
C PHE A 103 -10.60 -1.99 12.49
N HIS A 104 -11.86 -1.57 12.34
CA HIS A 104 -13.00 -2.46 12.60
C HIS A 104 -13.03 -3.64 11.63
N LEU A 105 -12.95 -3.34 10.34
CA LEU A 105 -12.93 -4.36 9.29
C LEU A 105 -12.20 -3.85 8.06
N LEU A 106 -10.96 -4.27 7.92
CA LEU A 106 -10.17 -3.99 6.72
C LEU A 106 -9.67 -5.32 6.17
N ILE A 107 -10.02 -5.60 4.91
CA ILE A 107 -9.63 -6.81 4.21
C ILE A 107 -8.63 -6.44 3.13
N LEU A 108 -7.45 -7.05 3.17
CA LEU A 108 -6.45 -6.92 2.11
C LEU A 108 -6.59 -8.12 1.18
N GLN A 109 -6.80 -7.87 -0.10
CA GLN A 109 -7.07 -8.90 -1.08
C GLN A 109 -6.13 -8.74 -2.28
N TRP A 110 -5.59 -9.87 -2.76
CA TRP A 110 -4.79 -9.88 -3.97
C TRP A 110 -5.65 -9.75 -5.21
N ILE A 111 -5.19 -8.96 -6.18
CA ILE A 111 -5.77 -8.87 -7.53
C ILE A 111 -4.63 -8.91 -8.55
N PRO A 112 -4.89 -9.36 -9.79
CA PRO A 112 -3.85 -9.34 -10.81
C PRO A 112 -3.52 -7.90 -11.25
N GLU A 113 -2.30 -7.71 -11.74
CA GLU A 113 -1.83 -6.40 -12.22
C GLU A 113 -2.77 -5.76 -13.22
N SER A 114 -3.37 -6.57 -14.10
CA SER A 114 -4.30 -6.06 -15.12
C SER A 114 -5.53 -5.38 -14.53
N LYS A 115 -5.82 -5.62 -13.25
CA LYS A 115 -6.95 -5.02 -12.55
C LYS A 115 -6.52 -3.93 -11.56
N ASN A 116 -5.23 -3.59 -11.55
CA ASN A 116 -4.66 -2.61 -10.62
C ASN A 116 -3.99 -1.43 -11.35
N LYS A 117 -4.41 -1.14 -12.57
CA LYS A 117 -3.73 -0.15 -13.43
C LYS A 117 -3.79 1.27 -12.89
N GLY A 118 -4.86 1.65 -12.22
CA GLY A 118 -4.98 2.99 -11.64
C GLY A 118 -3.92 3.24 -10.58
N ALA A 119 -3.75 2.31 -9.65
CA ALA A 119 -2.73 2.42 -8.61
C ALA A 119 -1.33 2.30 -9.20
N ASP A 120 -1.12 1.42 -10.19
CA ASP A 120 0.16 1.30 -10.88
C ASP A 120 0.58 2.63 -11.53
N ASN A 121 -0.34 3.27 -12.22
CA ASN A 121 -0.07 4.56 -12.85
C ASN A 121 0.32 5.63 -11.83
N LEU A 122 -0.39 5.69 -10.70
CA LEU A 122 -0.09 6.61 -9.61
C LEU A 122 1.28 6.31 -8.99
N ALA A 123 1.62 5.03 -8.82
CA ALA A 123 2.92 4.63 -8.28
C ALA A 123 4.06 5.08 -9.20
N ARG A 124 3.88 4.94 -10.51
CA ARG A 124 4.87 5.40 -11.49
C ARG A 124 5.02 6.92 -11.46
N GLN A 125 3.92 7.65 -11.32
CA GLN A 125 3.96 9.11 -11.16
C GLN A 125 4.71 9.49 -9.88
N ALA A 126 4.47 8.80 -8.78
CA ALA A 126 5.16 9.03 -7.52
C ALA A 126 6.67 8.80 -7.66
N LEU A 127 7.06 7.73 -8.36
CA LEU A 127 8.46 7.44 -8.62
C LEU A 127 9.11 8.55 -9.44
N GLN A 128 8.44 9.04 -10.50
CA GLN A 128 8.97 10.14 -11.31
C GLN A 128 9.20 11.39 -10.48
N LYS A 129 8.32 11.69 -9.54
CA LYS A 129 8.50 12.83 -8.63
C LYS A 129 9.74 12.65 -7.74
N GLN A 130 10.07 11.42 -7.35
CA GLN A 130 11.28 11.12 -6.59
C GLN A 130 12.54 11.29 -7.43
N LEU A 131 12.48 10.93 -8.70
CA LEU A 131 13.62 11.01 -9.62
C LEU A 131 13.87 12.43 -10.14
N ASN A 132 12.82 13.24 -10.23
CA ASN A 132 12.86 14.61 -10.76
C ASN A 132 12.15 15.55 -9.77
N PRO A 133 12.74 15.79 -8.59
CA PRO A 133 12.11 16.59 -7.55
C PRO A 133 12.02 18.08 -7.88
#